data_8012bea08de0c69b700d7aedb8fc21d8
#
_entry.id   8012bea08de0c69b700d7aedb8fc21d8
#
_cell.length_a   1.000
_cell.length_b   1.000
_cell.length_c   1.000
_cell.angle_alpha   90.00
_cell.angle_beta   90.00
_cell.angle_gamma   90.00
#
_symmetry.space_group_name_H-M   'P 1'
#
loop_
_entity.id
_entity.type
_entity.pdbx_description
1 polymer ?
#
loop_
_entity_poly.entity_id
_entity_poly.type
_entity_poly.pdbx_seq_one_letter_code
_entity_poly.pdbx_strand_id
1 'polypeptide(L)'
;MKAPAISVFVLKRVATDRGVASMRGFSLIELVIFIVLVSIMGVALLASFSVTTRSTPDAGQVTQATQLAQERIELILAQRRTAGFAAFVDPCTFGTPPAACTAPAGYTVTAAIAPNWNGDTNYRVITVTVSGTMATTATVLVANY
;
A
#
# COMPACT_ATOMS: atom_id res chain seq x y z
N MET A 1 1.54 -7.66 83.98
CA MET A 1 0.51 -7.75 82.95
C MET A 1 0.18 -6.32 82.50
N LYS A 2 0.60 -5.94 81.31
CA LYS A 2 0.52 -4.56 80.78
C LYS A 2 -0.52 -4.55 79.66
N ALA A 3 -1.63 -3.77 79.90
CA ALA A 3 -2.73 -3.67 78.94
C ALA A 3 -2.32 -2.83 77.72
N PRO A 4 -2.77 -3.15 76.52
CA PRO A 4 -2.47 -2.32 75.35
C PRO A 4 -3.43 -1.15 75.25
N ALA A 5 -2.88 0.01 74.90
CA ALA A 5 -3.59 1.25 74.69
C ALA A 5 -4.36 1.20 73.35
N ILE A 6 -5.66 1.47 73.35
CA ILE A 6 -6.51 1.57 72.20
C ILE A 6 -6.36 2.99 71.61
N SER A 7 -5.71 3.09 70.43
CA SER A 7 -5.65 4.36 69.68
C SER A 7 -7.00 4.60 68.97
N VAL A 8 -7.67 5.64 69.45
CA VAL A 8 -8.90 6.14 68.80
C VAL A 8 -8.51 6.91 67.52
N PHE A 9 -8.83 6.33 66.37
CA PHE A 9 -8.63 6.97 65.06
C PHE A 9 -9.73 7.99 64.82
N VAL A 10 -9.40 9.27 64.95
CA VAL A 10 -10.35 10.37 64.67
C VAL A 10 -10.46 10.53 63.14
N LEU A 11 -11.57 10.08 62.61
CA LEU A 11 -11.93 10.31 61.21
C LEU A 11 -12.22 11.79 61.00
N LYS A 12 -11.24 12.52 60.44
CA LYS A 12 -11.39 13.88 59.96
C LYS A 12 -12.32 13.86 58.77
N ARG A 13 -13.54 14.33 58.89
CA ARG A 13 -14.50 14.55 57.80
C ARG A 13 -13.86 15.56 56.85
N VAL A 14 -13.49 15.10 55.67
CA VAL A 14 -13.16 15.95 54.53
C VAL A 14 -14.50 16.53 54.06
N ALA A 15 -14.71 17.80 54.29
CA ALA A 15 -15.82 18.54 53.71
C ALA A 15 -15.57 18.57 52.19
N THR A 16 -16.34 17.82 51.46
CA THR A 16 -16.38 17.89 49.99
C THR A 16 -17.14 19.16 49.63
N ASP A 17 -16.37 20.23 49.44
CA ASP A 17 -16.90 21.46 48.83
C ASP A 17 -17.30 21.12 47.40
N ARG A 18 -18.56 20.80 47.19
CA ARG A 18 -19.14 20.68 45.86
C ARG A 18 -19.29 22.10 45.34
N GLY A 19 -18.22 22.65 44.80
CA GLY A 19 -18.31 23.82 43.96
C GLY A 19 -19.32 23.52 42.84
N VAL A 20 -20.49 24.16 42.95
CA VAL A 20 -21.48 24.16 41.88
C VAL A 20 -20.80 24.81 40.69
N ALA A 21 -20.29 23.97 39.77
CA ALA A 21 -19.77 24.45 38.50
C ALA A 21 -20.92 25.20 37.83
N SER A 22 -20.80 26.52 37.80
CA SER A 22 -21.71 27.39 37.07
C SER A 22 -21.75 26.89 35.62
N MET A 23 -22.82 26.21 35.24
CA MET A 23 -23.10 25.86 33.86
C MET A 23 -23.30 27.18 33.10
N ARG A 24 -22.24 27.72 32.55
CA ARG A 24 -22.32 28.81 31.59
C ARG A 24 -23.04 28.27 30.38
N GLY A 25 -24.28 28.66 30.17
CA GLY A 25 -25.04 28.38 28.98
C GLY A 25 -24.31 28.96 27.76
N PHE A 26 -24.24 28.22 26.68
CA PHE A 26 -23.72 28.72 25.41
C PHE A 26 -24.53 29.90 24.93
N SER A 27 -23.88 30.97 24.56
CA SER A 27 -24.53 32.13 23.94
C SER A 27 -25.00 31.73 22.52
N LEU A 28 -26.18 32.25 22.14
CA LEU A 28 -26.72 31.99 20.79
C LEU A 28 -25.71 32.39 19.69
N ILE A 29 -25.00 33.50 19.89
CA ILE A 29 -23.96 33.97 18.96
C ILE A 29 -22.78 32.99 18.88
N GLU A 30 -22.39 32.39 19.99
CA GLU A 30 -21.29 31.40 20.03
C GLU A 30 -21.67 30.13 19.27
N LEU A 31 -22.92 29.67 19.36
CA LEU A 31 -23.44 28.55 18.60
C LEU A 31 -23.41 28.86 17.10
N VAL A 32 -23.84 30.06 16.69
CA VAL A 32 -23.82 30.44 15.28
C VAL A 32 -22.39 30.47 14.71
N ILE A 33 -21.46 31.08 15.45
CA ILE A 33 -20.05 31.11 15.03
C ILE A 33 -19.49 29.71 14.96
N PHE A 34 -19.79 28.84 15.92
CA PHE A 34 -19.32 27.44 15.89
C PHE A 34 -19.82 26.68 14.67
N ILE A 35 -21.12 26.79 14.32
CA ILE A 35 -21.66 26.12 13.12
C ILE A 35 -20.99 26.63 11.85
N VAL A 36 -20.73 27.93 11.72
CA VAL A 36 -20.06 28.51 10.58
C VAL A 36 -18.63 27.96 10.46
N LEU A 37 -17.87 27.92 11.55
CA LEU A 37 -16.50 27.40 11.54
C LEU A 37 -16.46 25.90 11.17
N VAL A 38 -17.35 25.09 11.76
CA VAL A 38 -17.44 23.66 11.46
C VAL A 38 -17.82 23.43 9.98
N SER A 39 -18.71 24.26 9.43
CA SER A 39 -19.11 24.18 8.03
C SER A 39 -17.93 24.45 7.07
N ILE A 40 -17.13 25.47 7.34
CA ILE A 40 -15.94 25.79 6.53
C ILE A 40 -14.91 24.66 6.61
N MET A 41 -14.65 24.14 7.80
CA MET A 41 -13.74 22.98 7.98
C MET A 41 -14.25 21.73 7.26
N GLY A 42 -15.56 21.47 7.32
CA GLY A 42 -16.18 20.33 6.64
C GLY A 42 -15.99 20.38 5.12
N VAL A 43 -16.17 21.53 4.49
CA VAL A 43 -15.96 21.72 3.05
C VAL A 43 -14.50 21.50 2.68
N ALA A 44 -13.55 22.02 3.46
CA ALA A 44 -12.11 21.84 3.22
C ALA A 44 -11.70 20.35 3.29
N LEU A 45 -12.23 19.60 4.25
CA LEU A 45 -11.98 18.15 4.35
C LEU A 45 -12.54 17.39 3.16
N LEU A 46 -13.78 17.67 2.75
CA LEU A 46 -14.40 17.04 1.59
C LEU A 46 -13.61 17.30 0.29
N ALA A 47 -13.11 18.53 0.11
CA ALA A 47 -12.27 18.87 -1.02
C ALA A 47 -10.97 18.04 -1.04
N SER A 48 -10.33 17.84 0.10
CA SER A 48 -9.12 17.04 0.23
C SER A 48 -9.36 15.57 -0.12
N PHE A 49 -10.47 14.98 0.31
CA PHE A 49 -10.83 13.61 -0.05
C PHE A 49 -11.11 13.44 -1.54
N SER A 50 -11.75 14.42 -2.18
CA SER A 50 -12.06 14.33 -3.61
C SER A 50 -10.82 14.34 -4.50
N VAL A 51 -9.77 15.06 -4.11
CA VAL A 51 -8.49 15.08 -4.82
C VAL A 51 -7.77 13.73 -4.69
N THR A 52 -7.76 13.15 -3.50
CA THR A 52 -7.09 11.87 -3.24
C THR A 52 -7.72 10.72 -4.04
N THR A 53 -9.05 10.66 -4.09
CA THR A 53 -9.76 9.61 -4.84
C THR A 53 -9.63 9.71 -6.34
N ARG A 54 -9.47 10.91 -6.90
CA ARG A 54 -9.30 11.10 -8.36
C ARG A 54 -7.89 10.78 -8.86
N SER A 55 -6.89 10.90 -8.01
CA SER A 55 -5.49 10.65 -8.35
C SER A 55 -5.00 9.24 -8.01
N THR A 56 -5.82 8.42 -7.33
CA THR A 56 -5.46 7.05 -7.02
C THR A 56 -5.71 6.19 -8.25
N PRO A 57 -4.69 5.53 -8.84
CA PRO A 57 -4.91 4.54 -9.90
C PRO A 57 -5.89 3.48 -9.41
N ASP A 58 -6.75 2.99 -10.29
CA ASP A 58 -7.66 1.89 -9.95
C ASP A 58 -6.82 0.70 -9.47
N ALA A 59 -7.02 0.29 -8.21
CA ALA A 59 -6.28 -0.81 -7.59
C ALA A 59 -6.39 -2.11 -8.41
N GLY A 60 -7.49 -2.29 -9.12
CA GLY A 60 -7.68 -3.40 -10.05
C GLY A 60 -6.70 -3.35 -11.21
N GLN A 61 -6.48 -2.18 -11.81
CA GLN A 61 -5.55 -2.01 -12.94
C GLN A 61 -4.08 -2.22 -12.52
N VAL A 62 -3.69 -1.74 -11.33
CA VAL A 62 -2.35 -1.97 -10.77
C VAL A 62 -2.13 -3.47 -10.55
N THR A 63 -3.09 -4.15 -9.94
CA THR A 63 -3.02 -5.59 -9.69
C THR A 63 -2.92 -6.36 -11.01
N GLN A 64 -3.73 -6.02 -12.01
CA GLN A 64 -3.71 -6.66 -13.32
C GLN A 64 -2.36 -6.46 -14.03
N ALA A 65 -1.82 -5.25 -14.06
CA ALA A 65 -0.52 -4.98 -14.66
C ALA A 65 0.60 -5.80 -13.98
N THR A 66 0.56 -5.89 -12.65
CA THR A 66 1.54 -6.66 -11.87
C THR A 66 1.43 -8.15 -12.15
N GLN A 67 0.21 -8.70 -12.24
CA GLN A 67 -0.02 -10.10 -12.59
C GLN A 67 0.53 -10.42 -13.99
N LEU A 68 0.26 -9.58 -14.99
CA LEU A 68 0.80 -9.77 -16.35
C LEU A 68 2.33 -9.79 -16.37
N ALA A 69 2.97 -8.93 -15.56
CA ALA A 69 4.42 -8.94 -15.46
C ALA A 69 4.95 -10.23 -14.81
N GLN A 70 4.29 -10.72 -13.76
CA GLN A 70 4.64 -11.97 -13.08
C GLN A 70 4.44 -13.18 -14.00
N GLU A 71 3.31 -13.29 -14.68
CA GLU A 71 3.03 -14.38 -15.64
C GLU A 71 4.10 -14.45 -16.71
N ARG A 72 4.54 -13.30 -17.25
CA ARG A 72 5.61 -13.26 -18.24
C ARG A 72 6.94 -13.75 -17.70
N ILE A 73 7.30 -13.35 -16.48
CA ILE A 73 8.52 -13.81 -15.81
C ILE A 73 8.47 -15.34 -15.61
N GLU A 74 7.33 -15.87 -15.16
CA GLU A 74 7.15 -17.31 -14.94
C GLU A 74 7.30 -18.11 -16.23
N LEU A 75 6.76 -17.62 -17.36
CA LEU A 75 6.94 -18.24 -18.67
C LEU A 75 8.41 -18.29 -19.08
N ILE A 76 9.17 -17.22 -18.88
CA ILE A 76 10.60 -17.18 -19.18
C ILE A 76 11.37 -18.12 -18.26
N LEU A 77 11.05 -18.18 -16.97
CA LEU A 77 11.66 -19.11 -16.01
C LEU A 77 11.31 -20.57 -16.31
N ALA A 78 10.10 -20.85 -16.77
CA ALA A 78 9.72 -22.20 -17.23
C ALA A 78 10.55 -22.61 -18.47
N GLN A 79 10.72 -21.70 -19.41
CA GLN A 79 11.54 -21.94 -20.60
C GLN A 79 13.03 -22.16 -20.23
N ARG A 80 13.56 -21.44 -19.21
CA ARG A 80 14.89 -21.69 -18.66
C ARG A 80 15.06 -23.13 -18.16
N ARG A 81 14.05 -23.71 -17.53
CA ARG A 81 14.12 -25.11 -17.03
C ARG A 81 14.29 -26.11 -18.13
N THR A 82 13.81 -25.84 -19.33
CA THR A 82 13.89 -26.73 -20.49
C THR A 82 15.10 -26.45 -21.38
N ALA A 83 15.41 -25.17 -21.64
CA ALA A 83 16.49 -24.74 -22.51
C ALA A 83 17.85 -24.56 -21.81
N GLY A 84 17.86 -24.47 -20.47
CA GLY A 84 19.04 -24.21 -19.66
C GLY A 84 19.40 -22.72 -19.60
N PHE A 85 20.33 -22.38 -18.69
CA PHE A 85 20.72 -20.99 -18.41
C PHE A 85 21.29 -20.23 -19.61
N ALA A 86 22.08 -20.92 -20.45
CA ALA A 86 22.77 -20.28 -21.58
C ALA A 86 21.83 -19.93 -22.74
N ALA A 87 20.73 -20.68 -22.92
CA ALA A 87 19.90 -20.63 -24.11
C ALA A 87 18.47 -20.13 -23.91
N PHE A 88 18.08 -19.79 -22.68
CA PHE A 88 16.71 -19.34 -22.46
C PHE A 88 16.45 -17.97 -23.09
N VAL A 89 15.30 -17.84 -23.69
CA VAL A 89 14.80 -16.65 -24.39
C VAL A 89 13.35 -16.39 -23.93
N ASP A 90 12.78 -15.27 -24.33
CA ASP A 90 11.37 -15.01 -24.11
C ASP A 90 10.50 -15.87 -25.05
N PRO A 91 9.72 -16.83 -24.54
CA PRO A 91 8.90 -17.72 -25.36
C PRO A 91 7.79 -17.01 -26.16
N CYS A 92 7.47 -15.78 -25.77
CA CYS A 92 6.45 -15.02 -26.46
C CYS A 92 6.96 -14.23 -27.69
N THR A 93 8.27 -14.15 -27.86
CA THR A 93 8.90 -13.52 -29.04
C THR A 93 9.50 -14.55 -29.99
N PHE A 94 9.44 -15.85 -29.65
CA PHE A 94 10.12 -16.91 -30.42
C PHE A 94 9.13 -18.01 -30.81
N GLY A 95 9.17 -18.42 -32.07
CA GLY A 95 8.38 -19.55 -32.60
C GLY A 95 6.87 -19.28 -32.58
N THR A 96 6.12 -20.26 -32.11
CA THR A 96 4.66 -20.13 -31.91
C THR A 96 4.39 -19.74 -30.46
N PRO A 97 4.00 -18.48 -30.19
CA PRO A 97 3.75 -18.04 -28.83
C PRO A 97 2.62 -18.84 -28.16
N PRO A 98 2.80 -19.27 -26.89
CA PRO A 98 1.71 -19.88 -26.14
C PRO A 98 0.56 -18.89 -25.89
N ALA A 99 -0.63 -19.42 -25.68
CA ALA A 99 -1.82 -18.57 -25.44
C ALA A 99 -1.65 -17.59 -24.27
N ALA A 100 -0.85 -17.96 -23.26
CA ALA A 100 -0.52 -17.11 -22.12
C ALA A 100 0.30 -15.84 -22.49
N CYS A 101 0.79 -15.74 -23.74
CA CYS A 101 1.45 -14.53 -24.24
C CYS A 101 0.48 -13.45 -24.70
N THR A 102 -0.82 -13.76 -24.82
CA THR A 102 -1.83 -12.81 -25.27
C THR A 102 -2.21 -11.90 -24.13
N ALA A 103 -1.79 -10.64 -24.20
CA ALA A 103 -2.19 -9.63 -23.21
C ALA A 103 -3.66 -9.24 -23.41
N PRO A 104 -4.39 -8.92 -22.33
CA PRO A 104 -5.74 -8.35 -22.41
C PRO A 104 -5.74 -7.01 -23.16
N ALA A 105 -6.91 -6.64 -23.70
CA ALA A 105 -7.08 -5.35 -24.39
C ALA A 105 -6.66 -4.18 -23.49
N GLY A 106 -5.90 -3.25 -24.06
CA GLY A 106 -5.40 -2.08 -23.34
C GLY A 106 -4.03 -2.29 -22.66
N TYR A 107 -3.44 -3.49 -22.73
CA TYR A 107 -2.11 -3.78 -22.21
C TYR A 107 -1.16 -4.32 -23.29
N THR A 108 0.10 -3.92 -23.17
CA THR A 108 1.21 -4.47 -23.95
C THR A 108 2.28 -4.95 -22.99
N VAL A 109 2.73 -6.19 -23.16
CA VAL A 109 3.76 -6.81 -22.32
C VAL A 109 5.00 -7.08 -23.15
N THR A 110 6.13 -6.51 -22.75
CA THR A 110 7.44 -6.72 -23.39
C THR A 110 8.43 -7.26 -22.38
N ALA A 111 9.37 -8.09 -22.82
CA ALA A 111 10.43 -8.59 -21.96
C ALA A 111 11.80 -8.41 -22.63
N ALA A 112 12.79 -8.06 -21.84
CA ALA A 112 14.19 -8.00 -22.24
C ALA A 112 15.03 -8.88 -21.31
N ILE A 113 15.98 -9.64 -21.88
CA ILE A 113 16.87 -10.51 -21.14
C ILE A 113 18.30 -10.03 -21.38
N ALA A 114 18.90 -9.39 -20.37
CA ALA A 114 20.30 -9.01 -20.44
C ALA A 114 21.21 -10.22 -20.15
N PRO A 115 22.31 -10.40 -20.91
CA PRO A 115 23.16 -11.58 -20.81
C PRO A 115 24.08 -11.59 -19.58
N ASN A 116 24.14 -10.50 -18.84
CA ASN A 116 24.98 -10.36 -17.65
C ASN A 116 24.35 -9.35 -16.67
N TRP A 117 24.88 -9.33 -15.45
CA TRP A 117 24.59 -8.32 -14.44
C TRP A 117 25.90 -7.68 -13.99
N ASN A 118 26.06 -6.37 -14.24
CA ASN A 118 27.27 -5.61 -13.95
C ASN A 118 28.55 -6.25 -14.50
N GLY A 119 28.46 -6.89 -15.69
CA GLY A 119 29.58 -7.58 -16.33
C GLY A 119 29.75 -9.03 -15.87
N ASP A 120 29.05 -9.53 -14.87
CA ASP A 120 29.10 -10.93 -14.44
C ASP A 120 28.13 -11.78 -15.28
N THR A 121 28.69 -12.68 -16.07
CA THR A 121 27.97 -13.61 -16.95
C THR A 121 27.35 -14.81 -16.23
N ASN A 122 27.62 -15.01 -14.94
CA ASN A 122 26.92 -15.99 -14.11
C ASN A 122 25.50 -15.57 -13.76
N TYR A 123 25.14 -14.35 -14.11
CA TYR A 123 23.82 -13.82 -13.91
C TYR A 123 23.23 -13.28 -15.20
N ARG A 124 21.91 -13.44 -15.34
CA ARG A 124 21.11 -12.78 -16.38
C ARG A 124 20.00 -11.97 -15.73
N VAL A 125 19.65 -10.84 -16.31
CA VAL A 125 18.58 -9.98 -15.82
C VAL A 125 17.39 -10.07 -16.76
N ILE A 126 16.24 -10.47 -16.23
CA ILE A 126 14.97 -10.44 -16.95
C ILE A 126 14.26 -9.15 -16.51
N THR A 127 13.95 -8.28 -17.45
CA THR A 127 13.14 -7.08 -17.21
C THR A 127 11.87 -7.20 -18.03
N VAL A 128 10.72 -7.21 -17.35
CA VAL A 128 9.40 -7.23 -17.99
C VAL A 128 8.75 -5.86 -17.77
N THR A 129 8.33 -5.26 -18.88
CA THR A 129 7.62 -3.98 -18.87
C THR A 129 6.21 -4.19 -19.39
N VAL A 130 5.24 -3.80 -18.61
CA VAL A 130 3.82 -3.71 -18.98
C VAL A 130 3.50 -2.24 -19.21
N SER A 131 2.86 -1.94 -20.33
CA SER A 131 2.43 -0.60 -20.71
C SER A 131 0.97 -0.63 -21.20
N GLY A 132 0.32 0.52 -21.17
CA GLY A 132 -1.07 0.66 -21.58
C GLY A 132 -1.90 1.38 -20.52
N THR A 133 -3.04 0.81 -20.14
CA THR A 133 -3.96 1.39 -19.15
C THR A 133 -3.26 1.68 -17.82
N MET A 134 -2.36 0.79 -17.39
CA MET A 134 -1.45 0.97 -16.27
C MET A 134 -0.06 0.45 -16.67
N ALA A 135 0.98 1.20 -16.27
CA ALA A 135 2.36 0.81 -16.53
C ALA A 135 3.02 0.24 -15.27
N THR A 136 3.78 -0.85 -15.44
CA THR A 136 4.62 -1.43 -14.38
C THR A 136 5.86 -2.09 -14.99
N THR A 137 6.92 -2.18 -14.21
CA THR A 137 8.15 -2.88 -14.60
C THR A 137 8.57 -3.81 -13.48
N ALA A 138 8.82 -5.06 -13.81
CA ALA A 138 9.34 -6.06 -12.90
C ALA A 138 10.69 -6.56 -13.38
N THR A 139 11.65 -6.71 -12.47
CA THR A 139 13.00 -7.17 -12.79
C THR A 139 13.38 -8.36 -11.90
N VAL A 140 13.93 -9.39 -12.50
CA VAL A 140 14.38 -10.61 -11.82
C VAL A 140 15.82 -10.93 -12.22
N LEU A 141 16.65 -11.22 -11.23
CA LEU A 141 18.00 -11.70 -11.41
C LEU A 141 17.99 -13.23 -11.39
N VAL A 142 18.58 -13.82 -12.41
CA VAL A 142 18.65 -15.28 -12.61
C VAL A 142 20.11 -15.71 -12.59
N ALA A 143 20.47 -16.58 -11.65
CA ALA A 143 21.84 -17.09 -11.51
C ALA A 143 22.04 -18.44 -12.24
N ASN A 144 23.26 -18.71 -12.64
CA ASN A 144 23.67 -19.96 -13.24
C ASN A 144 24.15 -20.94 -12.15
N TYR A 145 23.26 -21.82 -11.69
CA TYR A 145 23.55 -22.94 -10.77
C TYR A 145 22.66 -24.12 -11.06
#